data_dfb33bb61bccf0e17e77017addb7a657
#
_entry.id   dfb33bb61bccf0e17e77017addb7a657
#
_cell.length_a   1.000
_cell.length_b   1.000
_cell.length_c   1.000
_cell.angle_alpha   90.00
_cell.angle_beta   90.00
_cell.angle_gamma   90.00
#
_symmetry.space_group_name_H-M   'P 1'
#
loop_
_entity.id
_entity.type
_entity.pdbx_description
1 polymer ?
#
loop_
_entity_poly.entity_id
_entity_poly.type
_entity_poly.pdbx_seq_one_letter_code
_entity_poly.pdbx_strand_id
1 'polypeptide(L)'
;MESLEVRSALRPVQAQDPYEHTPSRFGVVPLHAGFSPDPRVVGGSAVGEIPAKSIHRKCRGWISETPDYLMDAATAFFQLHVLGRSSSDVLLVVRKPNGEVLCNDNRNGTKDPMIRSDFPIGTTQVWIGVQEEGTTAEYRIGFSEVKWKSSSIPLPDLH
;
A
#
# COMPACT_ATOMS: atom_id res chain seq x y z
N MET A 1 -33.08 5.94 22.46
CA MET A 1 -32.70 5.71 21.75
C MET A 1 -32.44 5.69 21.15
N GLU A 2 -32.28 6.07 21.26
CA GLU A 2 -31.95 6.00 20.42
C GLU A 2 -31.48 5.91 19.91
N SER A 3 -31.48 6.23 20.42
CA SER A 3 -30.98 6.14 19.62
C SER A 3 -30.60 6.12 19.13
N LEU A 4 -30.54 6.50 19.38
CA LEU A 4 -30.11 6.43 18.57
C LEU A 4 -29.74 6.43 18.10
N GLU A 5 -29.56 6.69 18.18
CA GLU A 5 -29.17 6.59 17.47
C GLU A 5 -28.76 6.72 16.84
N VAL A 6 -28.90 7.18 17.16
CA VAL A 6 -28.39 7.24 16.43
C VAL A 6 -27.79 7.30 16.23
N ARG A 7 -27.62 7.42 16.35
CA ARG A 7 -26.89 7.34 16.03
C ARG A 7 -26.48 7.16 15.40
N SER A 8 -26.28 7.21 15.55
CA SER A 8 -25.91 6.92 14.73
C SER A 8 -25.81 6.79 13.92
N ALA A 9 -26.06 6.87 14.17
CA ALA A 9 -25.91 6.33 12.91
C ALA A 9 -25.08 6.99 12.00
N LEU A 10 -24.27 7.46 12.30
CA LEU A 10 -23.51 8.02 11.53
C LEU A 10 -22.22 7.62 11.39
N ARG A 11 -21.90 6.41 11.51
CA ARG A 11 -20.62 5.93 11.30
C ARG A 11 -20.59 4.91 10.21
N PRO A 12 -21.35 5.10 9.17
CA PRO A 12 -21.35 4.13 8.10
C PRO A 12 -20.01 3.99 7.43
N VAL A 13 -19.23 5.05 7.37
CA VAL A 13 -17.92 4.98 6.73
C VAL A 13 -17.03 4.01 7.47
N GLN A 14 -16.99 4.14 8.79
CA GLN A 14 -16.14 3.24 9.57
C GLN A 14 -16.65 1.81 9.53
N ALA A 15 -17.96 1.64 9.55
CA ALA A 15 -18.52 0.31 9.46
C ALA A 15 -18.21 -0.36 8.13
N GLN A 16 -17.83 0.42 7.13
CA GLN A 16 -17.57 -0.09 5.80
C GLN A 16 -16.09 -0.18 5.46
N ASP A 17 -15.22 -0.08 6.44
CA ASP A 17 -13.79 -0.24 6.23
C ASP A 17 -13.45 -1.73 6.40
N PRO A 18 -13.43 -2.50 5.31
CA PRO A 18 -13.33 -3.95 5.44
C PRO A 18 -11.97 -4.44 5.90
N TYR A 19 -10.94 -3.61 5.78
CA TYR A 19 -9.59 -4.05 6.08
C TYR A 19 -9.06 -3.47 7.38
N GLU A 20 -9.88 -2.69 8.07
CA GLU A 20 -9.52 -2.15 9.38
C GLU A 20 -9.28 -3.31 10.33
N HIS A 21 -8.16 -3.26 11.06
CA HIS A 21 -7.78 -4.29 12.03
C HIS A 21 -7.47 -5.67 11.43
N THR A 22 -7.35 -5.77 10.11
CA THR A 22 -6.86 -7.00 9.51
C THR A 22 -5.35 -7.12 9.72
N PRO A 23 -4.78 -8.32 9.62
CA PRO A 23 -3.36 -8.48 9.88
C PRO A 23 -2.50 -7.84 8.79
N SER A 24 -1.32 -7.40 9.20
CA SER A 24 -0.25 -6.95 8.31
C SER A 24 1.06 -7.53 8.80
N ARG A 25 2.02 -7.65 7.88
CA ARG A 25 3.32 -8.22 8.24
C ARG A 25 4.17 -7.25 9.05
N PHE A 26 4.09 -5.96 8.72
CA PHE A 26 5.02 -4.98 9.29
C PHE A 26 4.34 -3.81 9.99
N GLY A 27 3.04 -3.67 9.86
CA GLY A 27 2.32 -2.66 10.64
C GLY A 27 1.38 -1.79 9.84
N VAL A 28 1.02 -0.68 10.45
CA VAL A 28 0.05 0.27 9.94
C VAL A 28 0.76 1.59 9.70
N VAL A 29 0.45 2.24 8.57
CA VAL A 29 0.95 3.56 8.24
C VAL A 29 -0.23 4.52 8.31
N PRO A 30 -0.35 5.30 9.39
CA PRO A 30 -1.43 6.28 9.48
C PRO A 30 -1.07 7.53 8.68
N LEU A 31 -2.01 8.00 7.85
CA LEU A 31 -1.80 9.17 7.02
C LEU A 31 -3.04 10.06 7.05
N HIS A 32 -2.81 11.36 6.89
CA HIS A 32 -3.87 12.33 6.68
C HIS A 32 -3.35 13.41 5.74
N ALA A 33 -4.25 14.13 5.08
CA ALA A 33 -3.82 15.20 4.17
C ALA A 33 -2.95 16.18 4.94
N GLY A 34 -1.84 16.56 4.32
CA GLY A 34 -0.86 17.43 4.95
C GLY A 34 0.10 16.74 5.89
N PHE A 35 0.22 15.42 5.81
CA PHE A 35 1.10 14.69 6.73
C PHE A 35 2.55 15.12 6.60
N SER A 36 3.28 14.99 7.71
CA SER A 36 4.69 15.32 7.79
C SER A 36 5.40 14.27 8.63
N PRO A 37 6.59 13.81 8.26
CA PRO A 37 7.32 14.22 7.05
C PRO A 37 6.70 13.65 5.78
N ASP A 38 6.98 14.29 4.66
CA ASP A 38 6.59 13.80 3.34
C ASP A 38 7.85 13.75 2.48
N PRO A 39 8.25 12.59 1.94
CA PRO A 39 7.50 11.33 1.99
C PRO A 39 7.58 10.64 3.35
N ARG A 40 6.53 9.89 3.65
CA ARG A 40 6.58 8.95 4.75
C ARG A 40 7.18 7.66 4.23
N VAL A 41 8.24 7.17 4.85
CA VAL A 41 8.99 6.02 4.34
C VAL A 41 8.98 4.90 5.38
N VAL A 42 8.67 3.70 4.93
CA VAL A 42 8.72 2.49 5.74
C VAL A 42 9.48 1.41 4.97
N GLY A 43 9.96 0.42 5.65
CA GLY A 43 10.73 -0.64 5.03
C GLY A 43 10.23 -2.03 5.38
N GLY A 44 10.72 -3.01 4.66
CA GLY A 44 10.38 -4.40 4.89
C GLY A 44 11.07 -5.32 3.91
N SER A 45 10.60 -6.55 3.89
CA SER A 45 11.08 -7.55 2.94
C SER A 45 9.90 -8.22 2.28
N ALA A 46 9.94 -8.29 0.96
CA ALA A 46 8.91 -8.97 0.18
C ALA A 46 9.19 -10.46 0.17
N VAL A 47 8.12 -11.24 0.10
CA VAL A 47 8.25 -12.69 -0.06
C VAL A 47 7.17 -13.17 -1.02
N GLY A 48 7.55 -14.01 -1.97
CA GLY A 48 6.63 -14.49 -3.00
C GLY A 48 5.95 -15.78 -2.61
N GLU A 49 4.83 -15.68 -1.93
CA GLU A 49 4.10 -16.84 -1.43
C GLU A 49 2.93 -17.23 -2.32
N ILE A 50 2.16 -16.25 -2.78
CA ILE A 50 0.99 -16.50 -3.61
C ILE A 50 1.06 -15.62 -4.86
N PRO A 51 0.39 -16.03 -5.95
CA PRO A 51 0.41 -15.19 -7.14
C PRO A 51 -0.40 -13.92 -6.91
N ALA A 52 0.14 -12.79 -7.35
CA ALA A 52 -0.54 -11.51 -7.23
C ALA A 52 -1.87 -11.51 -7.97
N LYS A 53 -2.00 -12.30 -9.02
CA LYS A 53 -3.26 -12.37 -9.76
C LYS A 53 -4.38 -12.97 -8.95
N SER A 54 -4.10 -13.58 -7.79
CA SER A 54 -5.16 -14.03 -6.89
C SER A 54 -5.87 -12.84 -6.24
N ILE A 55 -5.23 -11.66 -6.18
CA ILE A 55 -5.86 -10.44 -5.70
C ILE A 55 -6.61 -9.76 -6.85
N HIS A 56 -5.99 -9.70 -8.03
CA HIS A 56 -6.64 -9.15 -9.22
C HIS A 56 -5.96 -9.73 -10.46
N ARG A 57 -6.78 -10.16 -11.41
CA ARG A 57 -6.30 -10.91 -12.60
C ARG A 57 -5.24 -10.18 -13.42
N LYS A 58 -5.20 -8.84 -13.34
CA LYS A 58 -4.23 -8.04 -14.09
C LYS A 58 -2.88 -7.90 -13.40
N CYS A 59 -2.78 -8.31 -12.16
CA CYS A 59 -1.53 -8.19 -11.42
C CYS A 59 -0.62 -9.37 -11.72
N ARG A 60 0.68 -9.11 -11.76
CA ARG A 60 1.69 -10.10 -12.05
C ARG A 60 2.57 -10.30 -10.83
N GLY A 61 3.34 -11.39 -10.86
CA GLY A 61 4.32 -11.67 -9.82
C GLY A 61 3.72 -12.36 -8.63
N TRP A 62 4.43 -12.26 -7.53
CA TRP A 62 4.14 -13.04 -6.32
C TRP A 62 4.21 -12.14 -5.10
N ILE A 63 3.29 -12.30 -4.18
CA ILE A 63 3.17 -11.48 -3.00
C ILE A 63 3.03 -12.36 -1.77
N SER A 64 3.17 -11.76 -0.59
CA SER A 64 2.84 -12.47 0.64
C SER A 64 1.33 -12.61 0.76
N GLU A 65 0.89 -13.64 1.42
CA GLU A 65 -0.55 -13.84 1.66
C GLU A 65 -1.12 -12.71 2.50
N THR A 66 -0.40 -12.33 3.55
CA THR A 66 -0.78 -11.21 4.41
C THR A 66 -0.18 -9.93 3.83
N PRO A 67 -0.96 -8.82 3.75
CA PRO A 67 -0.39 -7.56 3.27
C PRO A 67 0.83 -7.13 4.08
N ASP A 68 1.77 -6.50 3.39
CA ASP A 68 2.97 -5.99 4.04
C ASP A 68 2.63 -4.87 5.02
N TYR A 69 1.77 -3.94 4.59
CA TYR A 69 1.34 -2.80 5.40
C TYR A 69 -0.14 -2.53 5.20
N LEU A 70 -0.74 -1.92 6.19
CA LEU A 70 -2.05 -1.30 6.06
C LEU A 70 -1.85 0.21 6.07
N MET A 71 -2.33 0.90 5.04
CA MET A 71 -2.30 2.35 4.99
C MET A 71 -3.63 2.86 5.54
N ASP A 72 -3.59 3.51 6.69
CA ASP A 72 -4.80 4.01 7.35
C ASP A 72 -4.97 5.47 7.00
N ALA A 73 -5.86 5.76 6.05
CA ALA A 73 -6.12 7.11 5.58
C ALA A 73 -7.23 7.74 6.41
N ALA A 74 -6.85 8.64 7.30
CA ALA A 74 -7.81 9.37 8.14
C ALA A 74 -8.57 10.43 7.32
N THR A 75 -8.00 10.86 6.19
CA THR A 75 -8.66 11.74 5.23
C THR A 75 -8.57 11.10 3.86
N ALA A 76 -9.46 11.52 2.96
CA ALA A 76 -9.33 11.12 1.56
C ALA A 76 -8.16 11.87 0.92
N PHE A 77 -7.52 11.22 -0.04
CA PHE A 77 -6.47 11.83 -0.84
C PHE A 77 -6.95 11.90 -2.28
N PHE A 78 -6.83 13.06 -2.90
CA PHE A 78 -7.13 13.17 -4.32
C PHE A 78 -6.03 12.56 -5.17
N GLN A 79 -4.79 12.70 -4.70
CA GLN A 79 -3.67 12.17 -5.43
C GLN A 79 -2.54 11.87 -4.44
N LEU A 80 -2.30 10.59 -4.25
CA LEU A 80 -1.22 10.13 -3.37
C LEU A 80 -0.32 9.24 -4.20
N HIS A 81 0.97 9.41 -4.01
CA HIS A 81 1.98 8.58 -4.67
C HIS A 81 2.46 7.53 -3.70
N VAL A 82 2.44 6.28 -4.14
CA VAL A 82 3.02 5.17 -3.38
C VAL A 82 4.15 4.63 -4.23
N LEU A 83 5.37 4.70 -3.70
CA LEU A 83 6.58 4.35 -4.43
C LEU A 83 7.30 3.21 -3.75
N GLY A 84 7.70 2.22 -4.54
CA GLY A 84 8.56 1.16 -4.04
C GLY A 84 10.00 1.43 -4.43
N ARG A 85 10.92 1.06 -3.56
CA ARG A 85 12.36 1.23 -3.80
C ARG A 85 13.09 -0.03 -3.36
N SER A 86 13.81 -0.66 -4.28
CA SER A 86 14.54 -1.89 -3.99
C SER A 86 15.70 -2.02 -4.98
N SER A 87 16.74 -2.75 -4.59
CA SER A 87 17.78 -3.13 -5.53
C SER A 87 17.34 -4.29 -6.42
N SER A 88 16.25 -4.95 -6.05
CA SER A 88 15.66 -6.03 -6.83
C SER A 88 14.49 -5.49 -7.65
N ASP A 89 14.05 -6.29 -8.62
CA ASP A 89 12.89 -5.94 -9.45
C ASP A 89 11.62 -6.33 -8.70
N VAL A 90 11.03 -5.36 -8.01
CA VAL A 90 9.84 -5.57 -7.19
C VAL A 90 8.60 -4.99 -7.86
N LEU A 91 7.45 -5.37 -7.34
CA LEU A 91 6.17 -4.84 -7.81
C LEU A 91 5.35 -4.37 -6.63
N LEU A 92 4.33 -3.57 -6.92
CA LEU A 92 3.50 -2.94 -5.89
C LEU A 92 2.04 -3.26 -6.19
N VAL A 93 1.33 -3.70 -5.16
CA VAL A 93 -0.11 -3.98 -5.24
C VAL A 93 -0.78 -3.26 -4.10
N VAL A 94 -1.87 -2.55 -4.39
CA VAL A 94 -2.70 -1.94 -3.35
C VAL A 94 -4.14 -2.36 -3.58
N ARG A 95 -4.87 -2.56 -2.47
CA ARG A 95 -6.30 -2.81 -2.50
C ARG A 95 -6.97 -1.81 -1.58
N LYS A 96 -7.76 -0.92 -2.17
CA LYS A 96 -8.43 0.16 -1.46
C LYS A 96 -9.62 -0.37 -0.67
N PRO A 97 -10.11 0.40 0.32
CA PRO A 97 -11.26 -0.06 1.10
C PRO A 97 -12.53 -0.26 0.28
N ASN A 98 -12.64 0.38 -0.90
CA ASN A 98 -13.78 0.14 -1.79
C ASN A 98 -13.59 -1.10 -2.68
N GLY A 99 -12.47 -1.83 -2.51
CA GLY A 99 -12.20 -3.04 -3.27
C GLY A 99 -11.40 -2.83 -4.54
N GLU A 100 -11.16 -1.60 -4.94
CA GLU A 100 -10.37 -1.33 -6.15
C GLU A 100 -8.92 -1.77 -5.93
N VAL A 101 -8.39 -2.49 -6.90
CA VAL A 101 -7.01 -3.00 -6.85
C VAL A 101 -6.20 -2.33 -7.95
N LEU A 102 -5.03 -1.82 -7.59
CA LEU A 102 -4.07 -1.27 -8.53
C LEU A 102 -2.75 -1.99 -8.34
N CYS A 103 -2.06 -2.27 -9.43
CA CYS A 103 -0.75 -2.89 -9.37
C CYS A 103 0.16 -2.30 -10.43
N ASN A 104 1.46 -2.30 -10.12
CA ASN A 104 2.47 -1.77 -11.02
C ASN A 104 3.76 -2.52 -10.75
N ASP A 105 4.42 -3.03 -11.80
CA ASP A 105 5.65 -3.79 -11.60
C ASP A 105 6.89 -3.02 -12.00
N ASN A 106 6.74 -1.94 -12.77
CA ASN A 106 7.81 -0.97 -12.95
C ASN A 106 7.23 0.21 -13.68
N ARG A 107 7.94 1.34 -13.63
CA ARG A 107 7.41 2.54 -14.17
C ARG A 107 8.40 3.14 -15.16
N ASN A 108 7.95 3.34 -16.41
CA ASN A 108 8.74 4.00 -17.44
C ASN A 108 10.12 3.37 -17.60
N GLY A 109 10.18 2.04 -17.54
CA GLY A 109 11.44 1.35 -17.75
C GLY A 109 12.35 1.27 -16.53
N THR A 110 11.94 1.85 -15.40
CA THR A 110 12.69 1.69 -14.16
C THR A 110 12.26 0.40 -13.47
N LYS A 111 13.07 -0.06 -12.52
CA LYS A 111 12.73 -1.25 -11.74
C LYS A 111 11.83 -0.92 -10.56
N ASP A 112 11.59 0.36 -10.28
CA ASP A 112 10.86 0.79 -9.10
C ASP A 112 9.42 1.06 -9.45
N PRO A 113 8.47 0.36 -8.83
CA PRO A 113 7.06 0.58 -9.12
C PRO A 113 6.55 1.84 -8.45
N MET A 114 5.52 2.42 -9.05
CA MET A 114 4.81 3.55 -8.45
C MET A 114 3.35 3.49 -8.82
N ILE A 115 2.50 3.76 -7.84
CA ILE A 115 1.07 3.94 -8.05
C ILE A 115 0.73 5.35 -7.61
N ARG A 116 0.06 6.09 -8.49
CA ARG A 116 -0.47 7.42 -8.19
C ARG A 116 -1.98 7.34 -8.38
N SER A 117 -2.72 7.65 -7.32
CA SER A 117 -4.16 7.51 -7.38
C SER A 117 -4.82 8.31 -6.27
N ASP A 118 -6.14 8.44 -6.36
CA ASP A 118 -6.92 8.85 -5.22
C ASP A 118 -7.07 7.68 -4.26
N PHE A 119 -7.24 7.99 -2.99
CA PHE A 119 -7.47 6.98 -1.96
C PHE A 119 -8.58 7.49 -1.04
N PRO A 120 -9.63 6.69 -0.82
CA PRO A 120 -10.69 7.10 0.09
C PRO A 120 -10.26 6.96 1.55
N ILE A 121 -11.03 7.57 2.44
CA ILE A 121 -10.87 7.33 3.86
C ILE A 121 -11.00 5.84 4.11
N GLY A 122 -10.15 5.31 4.99
CA GLY A 122 -10.19 3.91 5.36
C GLY A 122 -8.85 3.23 5.15
N THR A 123 -8.87 1.92 5.22
CA THR A 123 -7.67 1.10 5.20
C THR A 123 -7.42 0.53 3.81
N THR A 124 -6.26 0.85 3.25
CA THR A 124 -5.77 0.27 2.01
C THR A 124 -4.71 -0.77 2.36
N GLN A 125 -4.83 -1.95 1.78
CA GLN A 125 -3.83 -3.01 1.94
C GLN A 125 -2.73 -2.78 0.92
N VAL A 126 -1.48 -2.94 1.36
CA VAL A 126 -0.31 -2.66 0.53
C VAL A 126 0.63 -3.86 0.55
N TRP A 127 1.01 -4.32 -0.63
CA TRP A 127 1.99 -5.40 -0.81
C TRP A 127 3.13 -4.90 -1.69
N ILE A 128 4.35 -5.30 -1.35
CA ILE A 128 5.46 -5.31 -2.28
C ILE A 128 5.69 -6.76 -2.67
N GLY A 129 5.76 -7.02 -3.96
CA GLY A 129 5.93 -8.38 -4.45
C GLY A 129 7.23 -8.57 -5.21
N VAL A 130 7.45 -9.80 -5.63
CA VAL A 130 8.64 -10.21 -6.36
C VAL A 130 8.22 -10.87 -7.66
N GLN A 131 9.18 -11.00 -8.60
CA GLN A 131 8.87 -11.50 -9.93
C GLN A 131 8.77 -13.02 -9.96
N GLU A 132 9.42 -13.71 -9.02
CA GLU A 132 9.49 -15.17 -9.03
C GLU A 132 9.06 -15.74 -7.68
N GLU A 133 8.29 -16.83 -7.76
CA GLU A 133 7.81 -17.52 -6.57
C GLU A 133 8.97 -17.95 -5.68
N GLY A 134 8.79 -17.77 -4.37
CA GLY A 134 9.75 -18.25 -3.39
C GLY A 134 10.95 -17.34 -3.18
N THR A 135 11.03 -16.22 -3.90
CA THR A 135 12.14 -15.29 -3.72
C THR A 135 11.77 -14.19 -2.72
N THR A 136 12.78 -13.46 -2.29
CA THR A 136 12.61 -12.37 -1.32
C THR A 136 13.36 -11.13 -1.82
N ALA A 137 12.96 -9.96 -1.31
CA ALA A 137 13.63 -8.71 -1.67
C ALA A 137 13.43 -7.69 -0.55
N GLU A 138 14.51 -7.02 -0.17
CA GLU A 138 14.43 -5.89 0.77
C GLU A 138 13.91 -4.67 0.02
N TYR A 139 13.10 -3.85 0.69
CA TYR A 139 12.51 -2.69 0.03
C TYR A 139 12.24 -1.56 1.02
N ARG A 140 11.98 -0.39 0.46
CA ARG A 140 11.32 0.72 1.16
C ARG A 140 10.13 1.17 0.36
N ILE A 141 9.11 1.67 1.05
CA ILE A 141 7.93 2.27 0.44
C ILE A 141 7.87 3.71 0.89
N GLY A 142 7.66 4.62 -0.07
CA GLY A 142 7.41 6.01 0.22
C GLY A 142 5.97 6.37 -0.10
N PHE A 143 5.34 7.13 0.78
CA PHE A 143 4.00 7.71 0.57
C PHE A 143 4.16 9.21 0.49
N SER A 144 3.62 9.83 -0.56
CA SER A 144 3.82 11.27 -0.74
C SER A 144 2.63 11.92 -1.43
N GLU A 145 2.27 13.11 -0.95
CA GLU A 145 1.26 13.91 -1.62
C GLU A 145 1.84 14.71 -2.79
N VAL A 146 3.16 14.77 -2.89
CA VAL A 146 3.84 15.46 -3.99
C VAL A 146 4.58 14.43 -4.82
N LYS A 147 4.91 14.81 -6.06
CA LYS A 147 5.58 13.88 -6.95
C LYS A 147 7.05 13.73 -6.55
N TRP A 148 7.44 12.50 -6.22
CA TRP A 148 8.81 12.16 -5.90
C TRP A 148 9.33 11.14 -6.89
N LYS A 149 10.64 11.14 -7.08
CA LYS A 149 11.30 10.04 -7.79
C LYS A 149 11.67 8.97 -6.78
N SER A 150 11.52 7.72 -7.16
CA SER A 150 11.91 6.61 -6.28
C SER A 150 13.38 6.72 -5.88
N SER A 151 14.21 7.26 -6.78
CA SER A 151 15.63 7.44 -6.48
C SER A 151 15.89 8.39 -5.32
N SER A 152 14.91 9.19 -4.94
CA SER A 152 15.03 10.08 -3.78
C SER A 152 14.82 9.33 -2.47
N ILE A 153 14.33 8.10 -2.52
CA ILE A 153 14.19 7.24 -1.35
C ILE A 153 15.43 6.36 -1.28
N PRO A 154 16.15 6.36 -0.14
CA PRO A 154 17.36 5.55 -0.06
C PRO A 154 17.04 4.07 -0.21
N LEU A 155 17.96 3.32 -0.80
CA LEU A 155 17.83 1.87 -0.83
C LEU A 155 17.92 1.32 0.60
N PRO A 156 17.23 0.20 0.87
CA PRO A 156 17.38 -0.44 2.17
C PRO A 156 18.80 -0.98 2.34
N ASP A 157 19.24 -1.02 3.59
CA ASP A 157 20.54 -1.60 3.90
C ASP A 157 20.49 -3.10 3.64
N LEU A 158 21.52 -3.60 2.98
CA LEU A 158 21.64 -5.01 2.67
C LEU A 158 22.74 -5.59 3.55
N HIS A 159 22.37 -6.38 4.52
CA HIS A 159 23.33 -7.00 5.42
C HIS A 159 23.26 -8.50 5.37
#